data_e0b63b5adbb7953eac8149a16a8e35ad
#
_entry.id   e0b63b5adbb7953eac8149a16a8e35ad
#
_cell.length_a   1.000
_cell.length_b   1.000
_cell.length_c   1.000
_cell.angle_alpha   90.00
_cell.angle_beta   90.00
_cell.angle_gamma   90.00
#
_symmetry.space_group_name_H-M   'P 1'
#
loop_
_entity.id
_entity.type
_entity.pdbx_description
1 polymer ?
#
loop_
_entity_poly.entity_id
_entity_poly.type
_entity_poly.pdbx_seq_one_letter_code
_entity_poly.pdbx_strand_id
1 'polypeptide(L)'
;MRQNEMIKINEKAPEFTENAFVNNEIKKINLSDYKGKWVVLFFYPADFTFVCPTELGELADKYPKIQELGAEIISVSTDTAFVHKAWQDHSPTIQKIKFPMLADPAMRVTNSYGTLIEEEGLSLRATIIIDPEGIIKAFEFHDNSIGRSADELIRKIEAAKFVAEHDGMVCPASWKPGKETLKPGLDLVGKI
;
A
#
# COMPACT_ATOMS: atom_id res chain seq x y z
N MET A 1 25.97 8.46 9.41
CA MET A 1 24.82 7.68 8.91
C MET A 1 23.66 7.91 9.90
N ARG A 2 22.58 8.54 9.49
CA ARG A 2 21.36 8.55 10.33
C ARG A 2 20.82 7.12 10.28
N GLN A 3 20.61 6.49 11.43
CA GLN A 3 19.81 5.26 11.49
C GLN A 3 18.45 5.63 10.91
N ASN A 4 18.08 5.02 9.77
CA ASN A 4 16.72 5.13 9.27
C ASN A 4 15.81 4.55 10.36
N GLU A 5 15.02 5.42 11.01
CA GLU A 5 13.97 4.93 11.89
C GLU A 5 12.97 4.17 11.01
N MET A 6 12.84 2.88 11.28
CA MET A 6 11.85 2.03 10.62
C MET A 6 10.45 2.58 10.92
N ILE A 7 9.55 2.57 9.92
CA ILE A 7 8.15 2.92 10.13
C ILE A 7 7.54 2.07 11.26
N LYS A 8 6.61 2.65 12.00
CA LYS A 8 5.95 1.98 13.13
C LYS A 8 4.44 2.09 13.04
N ILE A 9 3.75 1.06 13.55
CA ILE A 9 2.29 1.06 13.68
C ILE A 9 1.88 2.15 14.67
N ASN A 10 0.80 2.84 14.35
CA ASN A 10 0.22 3.96 15.09
C ASN A 10 1.08 5.23 15.11
N GLU A 11 2.08 5.34 14.23
CA GLU A 11 2.83 6.58 14.00
C GLU A 11 2.44 7.20 12.66
N LYS A 12 2.77 8.49 12.49
CA LYS A 12 2.58 9.21 11.23
C LYS A 12 3.39 8.57 10.12
N ALA A 13 2.75 8.38 8.96
CA ALA A 13 3.42 7.99 7.75
C ALA A 13 4.40 9.09 7.29
N PRO A 14 5.61 8.73 6.85
CA PRO A 14 6.54 9.68 6.24
C PRO A 14 5.91 10.42 5.05
N GLU A 15 5.97 11.74 5.07
CA GLU A 15 5.47 12.57 3.98
C GLU A 15 6.37 12.49 2.75
N PHE A 16 5.78 12.60 1.57
CA PHE A 16 6.52 12.68 0.32
C PHE A 16 5.85 13.64 -0.67
N THR A 17 6.65 14.10 -1.61
CA THR A 17 6.22 14.89 -2.78
C THR A 17 7.02 14.41 -3.97
N GLU A 18 6.44 13.62 -4.85
CA GLU A 18 7.12 13.02 -5.99
C GLU A 18 6.24 13.05 -7.26
N ASN A 19 6.86 12.86 -8.42
CA ASN A 19 6.14 12.68 -9.66
C ASN A 19 5.47 11.32 -9.70
N ALA A 20 4.26 11.27 -10.25
CA ALA A 20 3.56 10.03 -10.53
C ALA A 20 3.03 10.04 -11.97
N PHE A 21 3.00 8.88 -12.59
CA PHE A 21 2.27 8.67 -13.82
C PHE A 21 0.85 8.18 -13.50
N VAL A 22 -0.16 8.89 -13.97
CA VAL A 22 -1.57 8.56 -13.76
C VAL A 22 -2.43 9.19 -14.85
N ASN A 23 -3.41 8.45 -15.37
CA ASN A 23 -4.33 8.94 -16.41
C ASN A 23 -3.62 9.56 -17.63
N ASN A 24 -2.54 8.93 -18.08
CA ASN A 24 -1.70 9.38 -19.21
C ASN A 24 -1.01 10.75 -19.00
N GLU A 25 -0.86 11.16 -17.75
CA GLU A 25 -0.18 12.41 -17.37
C GLU A 25 0.92 12.14 -16.32
N ILE A 26 1.94 12.97 -16.31
CA ILE A 26 2.90 13.03 -15.22
C ILE A 26 2.56 14.25 -14.37
N LYS A 27 2.24 14.00 -13.11
CA LYS A 27 1.92 15.06 -12.15
C LYS A 27 2.55 14.81 -10.79
N LYS A 28 2.79 15.88 -10.08
CA LYS A 28 3.29 15.83 -8.71
C LYS A 28 2.15 15.44 -7.78
N ILE A 29 2.39 14.50 -6.91
CA ILE A 29 1.46 14.10 -5.85
C ILE A 29 2.17 14.15 -4.48
N ASN A 30 1.40 14.49 -3.46
CA ASN A 30 1.83 14.51 -2.06
C ASN A 30 1.02 13.49 -1.28
N LEU A 31 1.57 12.88 -0.25
CA LEU A 31 0.77 12.02 0.63
C LEU A 31 -0.39 12.81 1.27
N SER A 32 -0.14 14.07 1.64
CA SER A 32 -1.14 14.98 2.21
C SER A 32 -2.34 15.29 1.31
N ASP A 33 -2.24 15.07 -0.01
CA ASP A 33 -3.37 15.23 -0.95
C ASP A 33 -4.48 14.19 -0.71
N TYR A 34 -4.15 13.11 -0.01
CA TYR A 34 -5.05 12.00 0.32
C TYR A 34 -5.62 12.07 1.75
N LYS A 35 -5.41 13.19 2.45
CA LYS A 35 -5.97 13.38 3.79
C LYS A 35 -7.49 13.19 3.79
N GLY A 36 -7.99 12.45 4.76
CA GLY A 36 -9.41 12.08 4.84
C GLY A 36 -9.76 10.79 4.10
N LYS A 37 -8.81 10.14 3.44
CA LYS A 37 -8.97 8.84 2.78
C LYS A 37 -8.03 7.81 3.38
N TRP A 38 -8.41 6.55 3.30
CA TRP A 38 -7.46 5.45 3.47
C TRP A 38 -6.49 5.43 2.30
N VAL A 39 -5.20 5.19 2.58
CA VAL A 39 -4.16 5.11 1.54
C VAL A 39 -3.41 3.79 1.65
N VAL A 40 -3.21 3.17 0.52
CA VAL A 40 -2.34 2.01 0.38
C VAL A 40 -1.13 2.40 -0.43
N LEU A 41 0.05 2.43 0.19
CA LEU A 41 1.32 2.50 -0.54
C LEU A 41 1.73 1.08 -0.88
N PHE A 42 1.86 0.81 -2.18
CA PHE A 42 2.19 -0.50 -2.71
C PHE A 42 3.55 -0.48 -3.39
N PHE A 43 4.59 -0.75 -2.60
CA PHE A 43 5.98 -0.77 -3.08
C PHE A 43 6.26 -2.06 -3.85
N TYR A 44 6.98 -1.96 -4.96
CA TYR A 44 7.41 -3.09 -5.77
C TYR A 44 8.81 -2.83 -6.37
N PRO A 45 9.57 -3.87 -6.74
CA PRO A 45 10.97 -3.71 -7.18
C PRO A 45 11.15 -2.82 -8.40
N ALA A 46 10.57 -3.19 -9.53
CA ALA A 46 10.78 -2.47 -10.79
C ALA A 46 9.72 -2.79 -11.85
N ASP A 47 9.56 -1.87 -12.80
CA ASP A 47 8.81 -2.06 -14.04
C ASP A 47 9.45 -3.13 -14.93
N PHE A 48 8.69 -3.66 -15.90
CA PHE A 48 9.15 -4.65 -16.88
C PHE A 48 9.74 -5.93 -16.28
N THR A 49 9.29 -6.33 -15.08
CA THR A 49 9.70 -7.55 -14.39
C THR A 49 8.63 -8.66 -14.47
N PHE A 50 8.69 -9.67 -13.61
CA PHE A 50 7.90 -10.90 -13.76
C PHE A 50 6.75 -11.02 -12.75
N VAL A 51 7.01 -10.83 -11.46
CA VAL A 51 6.00 -10.91 -10.40
C VAL A 51 5.20 -9.60 -10.30
N CYS A 52 5.87 -8.44 -10.49
CA CYS A 52 5.23 -7.13 -10.34
C CYS A 52 3.98 -6.94 -11.22
N PRO A 53 3.99 -7.33 -12.52
CA PRO A 53 2.78 -7.18 -13.33
C PRO A 53 1.63 -8.08 -12.87
N THR A 54 1.90 -9.21 -12.22
CA THR A 54 0.84 -10.07 -11.68
C THR A 54 0.15 -9.42 -10.50
N GLU A 55 0.91 -8.82 -9.58
CA GLU A 55 0.38 -8.10 -8.43
C GLU A 55 -0.40 -6.84 -8.84
N LEU A 56 0.22 -6.01 -9.69
CA LEU A 56 -0.40 -4.75 -10.15
C LEU A 56 -1.64 -5.01 -11.01
N GLY A 57 -1.66 -6.09 -11.79
CA GLY A 57 -2.82 -6.51 -12.56
C GLY A 57 -3.98 -6.94 -11.66
N GLU A 58 -3.72 -7.75 -10.63
CA GLU A 58 -4.72 -8.14 -9.64
C GLU A 58 -5.27 -6.92 -8.88
N LEU A 59 -4.38 -5.99 -8.48
CA LEU A 59 -4.78 -4.73 -7.86
C LEU A 59 -5.65 -3.88 -8.79
N ALA A 60 -5.31 -3.78 -10.06
CA ALA A 60 -6.10 -3.03 -11.02
C ALA A 60 -7.50 -3.62 -11.21
N ASP A 61 -7.62 -4.95 -11.26
CA ASP A 61 -8.91 -5.63 -11.35
C ASP A 61 -9.76 -5.44 -10.05
N LYS A 62 -9.12 -5.29 -8.89
CA LYS A 62 -9.78 -5.08 -7.59
C LYS A 62 -9.91 -3.60 -7.19
N TYR A 63 -9.32 -2.69 -7.94
CA TYR A 63 -9.28 -1.26 -7.59
C TYR A 63 -10.66 -0.62 -7.37
N PRO A 64 -11.70 -0.91 -8.19
CA PRO A 64 -13.04 -0.39 -7.91
C PRO A 64 -13.54 -0.78 -6.52
N LYS A 65 -13.30 -2.03 -6.10
CA LYS A 65 -13.69 -2.51 -4.77
C LYS A 65 -12.94 -1.77 -3.65
N ILE A 66 -11.66 -1.50 -3.86
CA ILE A 66 -10.83 -0.74 -2.90
C ILE A 66 -11.35 0.70 -2.79
N GLN A 67 -11.73 1.32 -3.91
CA GLN A 67 -12.34 2.67 -3.91
C GLN A 67 -13.70 2.72 -3.20
N GLU A 68 -14.55 1.69 -3.35
CA GLU A 68 -15.80 1.56 -2.58
C GLU A 68 -15.56 1.53 -1.07
N LEU A 69 -14.41 1.03 -0.63
CA LEU A 69 -13.98 1.08 0.76
C LEU A 69 -13.46 2.46 1.21
N GLY A 70 -13.42 3.46 0.32
CA GLY A 70 -12.85 4.78 0.59
C GLY A 70 -11.34 4.78 0.67
N ALA A 71 -10.68 3.81 0.03
CA ALA A 71 -9.23 3.69 -0.02
C ALA A 71 -8.68 3.99 -1.41
N GLU A 72 -7.50 4.59 -1.45
CA GLU A 72 -6.74 4.87 -2.67
C GLU A 72 -5.43 4.07 -2.68
N ILE A 73 -5.01 3.64 -3.86
CA ILE A 73 -3.73 2.97 -4.05
C ILE A 73 -2.74 3.96 -4.67
N ILE A 74 -1.51 3.93 -4.19
CA ILE A 74 -0.35 4.54 -4.84
C ILE A 74 0.71 3.44 -4.96
N SER A 75 0.98 2.98 -6.17
CA SER A 75 2.11 2.08 -6.38
C SER A 75 3.41 2.86 -6.41
N VAL A 76 4.49 2.28 -5.92
CA VAL A 76 5.79 2.96 -5.76
C VAL A 76 6.92 2.05 -6.22
N SER A 77 7.77 2.53 -7.13
CA SER A 77 9.05 1.92 -7.45
C SER A 77 10.13 2.97 -7.65
N THR A 78 11.37 2.55 -7.76
CA THR A 78 12.51 3.45 -8.03
C THR A 78 12.64 3.83 -9.51
N ASP A 79 11.73 3.38 -10.36
CA ASP A 79 11.66 3.78 -11.76
C ASP A 79 11.26 5.26 -11.93
N THR A 80 11.47 5.78 -13.13
CA THR A 80 11.00 7.12 -13.50
C THR A 80 9.55 7.08 -14.01
N ALA A 81 8.83 8.19 -13.92
CA ALA A 81 7.47 8.30 -14.47
C ALA A 81 7.40 8.03 -15.99
N PHE A 82 8.50 8.24 -16.72
CA PHE A 82 8.60 7.90 -18.14
C PHE A 82 8.65 6.38 -18.37
N VAL A 83 9.30 5.63 -17.47
CA VAL A 83 9.33 4.16 -17.50
C VAL A 83 7.95 3.61 -17.18
N HIS A 84 7.24 4.15 -16.19
CA HIS A 84 5.84 3.78 -15.89
C HIS A 84 4.93 3.97 -17.11
N LYS A 85 5.06 5.12 -17.79
CA LYS A 85 4.32 5.35 -19.04
C LYS A 85 4.65 4.32 -20.10
N ALA A 86 5.93 4.09 -20.36
CA ALA A 86 6.36 3.12 -21.36
C ALA A 86 5.83 1.71 -21.03
N TRP A 87 5.87 1.31 -19.77
CA TRP A 87 5.35 0.02 -19.34
C TRP A 87 3.83 -0.07 -19.51
N GLN A 88 3.08 0.99 -19.18
CA GLN A 88 1.64 1.01 -19.42
C GLN A 88 1.31 0.93 -20.92
N ASP A 89 2.08 1.60 -21.79
CA ASP A 89 1.86 1.56 -23.24
C ASP A 89 2.11 0.16 -23.84
N HIS A 90 3.03 -0.62 -23.25
CA HIS A 90 3.49 -1.90 -23.85
C HIS A 90 2.94 -3.16 -23.15
N SER A 91 2.30 -3.04 -22.00
CA SER A 91 1.77 -4.17 -21.23
C SER A 91 0.25 -4.13 -21.12
N PRO A 92 -0.47 -5.09 -21.74
CA PRO A 92 -1.93 -5.17 -21.59
C PRO A 92 -2.42 -5.28 -20.14
N THR A 93 -1.60 -5.88 -19.26
CA THR A 93 -1.90 -5.97 -17.83
C THR A 93 -1.80 -4.61 -17.16
N ILE A 94 -0.73 -3.86 -17.44
CA ILE A 94 -0.47 -2.56 -16.82
C ILE A 94 -1.39 -1.46 -17.38
N GLN A 95 -1.88 -1.59 -18.59
CA GLN A 95 -2.91 -0.70 -19.16
C GLN A 95 -4.18 -0.62 -18.33
N LYS A 96 -4.48 -1.64 -17.52
CA LYS A 96 -5.65 -1.65 -16.63
C LYS A 96 -5.50 -0.70 -15.44
N ILE A 97 -4.28 -0.31 -15.08
CA ILE A 97 -3.99 0.53 -13.89
C ILE A 97 -4.63 1.90 -14.06
N LYS A 98 -5.39 2.32 -13.04
CA LYS A 98 -6.02 3.64 -12.94
C LYS A 98 -5.53 4.43 -11.72
N PHE A 99 -4.82 3.80 -10.80
CA PHE A 99 -4.20 4.45 -9.66
C PHE A 99 -2.83 5.04 -10.02
N PRO A 100 -2.33 6.03 -9.24
CA PRO A 100 -1.01 6.61 -9.47
C PRO A 100 0.13 5.61 -9.35
N MET A 101 1.06 5.67 -10.30
CA MET A 101 2.35 4.98 -10.26
C MET A 101 3.41 6.02 -9.88
N LEU A 102 3.81 6.04 -8.61
CA LEU A 102 4.77 6.99 -8.05
C LEU A 102 6.18 6.62 -8.48
N ALA A 103 6.89 7.59 -9.00
CA ALA A 103 8.28 7.48 -9.43
C ALA A 103 9.21 7.97 -8.31
N ASP A 104 10.08 7.09 -7.80
CA ASP A 104 11.07 7.41 -6.75
C ASP A 104 12.52 7.15 -7.20
N PRO A 105 12.98 7.72 -8.34
CA PRO A 105 14.34 7.46 -8.84
C PRO A 105 15.44 8.00 -7.92
N ALA A 106 15.11 8.88 -7.00
CA ALA A 106 16.02 9.37 -5.97
C ALA A 106 16.00 8.54 -4.69
N MET A 107 15.20 7.47 -4.65
CA MET A 107 15.08 6.50 -3.54
C MET A 107 14.73 7.15 -2.19
N ARG A 108 14.09 8.33 -2.21
CA ARG A 108 13.74 9.06 -0.99
C ARG A 108 12.56 8.44 -0.26
N VAL A 109 11.54 8.04 -1.02
CA VAL A 109 10.33 7.42 -0.48
C VAL A 109 10.63 6.00 -0.02
N THR A 110 11.24 5.18 -0.87
CA THR A 110 11.65 3.81 -0.53
C THR A 110 12.56 3.78 0.70
N ASN A 111 13.48 4.72 0.82
CA ASN A 111 14.35 4.84 1.99
C ASN A 111 13.57 5.24 3.25
N SER A 112 12.66 6.23 3.17
CA SER A 112 11.91 6.72 4.33
C SER A 112 10.91 5.69 4.88
N TYR A 113 10.45 4.77 4.04
CA TYR A 113 9.59 3.66 4.44
C TYR A 113 10.34 2.36 4.76
N GLY A 114 11.68 2.36 4.65
CA GLY A 114 12.53 1.20 4.95
C GLY A 114 12.40 0.05 3.95
N THR A 115 11.96 0.35 2.72
CA THR A 115 11.78 -0.67 1.67
C THR A 115 12.97 -0.78 0.72
N LEU A 116 13.95 0.13 0.81
CA LEU A 116 15.09 0.20 -0.10
C LEU A 116 16.06 -0.97 0.11
N ILE A 117 16.42 -1.64 -0.97
CA ILE A 117 17.55 -2.56 -1.06
C ILE A 117 18.72 -1.74 -1.61
N GLU A 118 19.60 -1.26 -0.73
CA GLU A 118 20.66 -0.29 -1.08
C GLU A 118 21.58 -0.79 -2.19
N GLU A 119 21.98 -2.05 -2.16
CA GLU A 119 22.89 -2.65 -3.14
C GLU A 119 22.28 -2.75 -4.54
N GLU A 120 20.96 -2.82 -4.65
CA GLU A 120 20.25 -2.98 -5.92
C GLU A 120 19.66 -1.67 -6.42
N GLY A 121 19.44 -0.70 -5.52
CA GLY A 121 18.68 0.51 -5.81
C GLY A 121 17.20 0.24 -6.09
N LEU A 122 16.68 -0.88 -5.61
CA LEU A 122 15.31 -1.35 -5.80
C LEU A 122 14.53 -1.35 -4.49
N SER A 123 13.21 -1.45 -4.59
CA SER A 123 12.36 -1.63 -3.42
C SER A 123 12.09 -3.10 -3.13
N LEU A 124 11.96 -3.45 -1.86
CA LEU A 124 11.24 -4.65 -1.44
C LEU A 124 9.76 -4.57 -1.85
N ARG A 125 9.08 -5.71 -1.90
CA ARG A 125 7.61 -5.73 -1.94
C ARG A 125 7.08 -5.37 -0.57
N ALA A 126 6.50 -4.19 -0.44
CA ALA A 126 5.90 -3.77 0.81
C ALA A 126 4.51 -3.16 0.57
N THR A 127 3.61 -3.39 1.52
CA THR A 127 2.27 -2.80 1.53
C THR A 127 2.10 -2.05 2.83
N ILE A 128 1.79 -0.76 2.76
CA ILE A 128 1.56 0.09 3.94
C ILE A 128 0.13 0.61 3.87
N ILE A 129 -0.67 0.36 4.91
CA ILE A 129 -2.04 0.86 5.03
C ILE A 129 -2.04 2.03 6.01
N ILE A 130 -2.50 3.18 5.52
CA ILE A 130 -2.51 4.46 6.23
C ILE A 130 -3.97 4.89 6.38
N ASP A 131 -4.34 5.35 7.57
CA ASP A 131 -5.69 5.83 7.85
C ASP A 131 -5.92 7.28 7.36
N PRO A 132 -7.17 7.80 7.43
CA PRO A 132 -7.51 9.16 7.00
C PRO A 132 -6.77 10.28 7.72
N GLU A 133 -6.23 10.02 8.91
CA GLU A 133 -5.42 10.95 9.72
C GLU A 133 -3.93 10.87 9.36
N GLY A 134 -3.54 9.97 8.45
CA GLY A 134 -2.15 9.76 8.02
C GLY A 134 -1.36 8.87 8.99
N ILE A 135 -2.01 8.02 9.77
CA ILE A 135 -1.39 7.08 10.70
C ILE A 135 -1.27 5.70 10.09
N ILE A 136 -0.12 5.06 10.19
CA ILE A 136 0.11 3.70 9.72
C ILE A 136 -0.66 2.71 10.60
N LYS A 137 -1.55 1.92 9.99
CA LYS A 137 -2.39 0.93 10.70
C LYS A 137 -1.95 -0.51 10.47
N ALA A 138 -1.35 -0.80 9.33
CA ALA A 138 -0.78 -2.11 9.03
C ALA A 138 0.33 -1.96 8.01
N PHE A 139 1.31 -2.86 8.04
CA PHE A 139 2.26 -3.02 6.95
C PHE A 139 2.73 -4.47 6.85
N GLU A 140 3.20 -4.84 5.67
CA GLU A 140 3.84 -6.11 5.40
C GLU A 140 5.00 -5.92 4.44
N PHE A 141 6.04 -6.73 4.60
CA PHE A 141 7.21 -6.79 3.73
C PHE A 141 7.40 -8.23 3.27
N HIS A 142 7.61 -8.41 1.98
CA HIS A 142 7.84 -9.71 1.38
C HIS A 142 9.21 -9.74 0.70
N ASP A 143 9.80 -10.91 0.64
CA ASP A 143 10.89 -11.20 -0.29
C ASP A 143 10.41 -10.94 -1.73
N ASN A 144 11.32 -10.46 -2.59
CA ASN A 144 10.97 -10.10 -3.96
C ASN A 144 10.51 -11.27 -4.84
N SER A 145 10.70 -12.52 -4.37
CA SER A 145 10.19 -13.74 -5.03
C SER A 145 8.75 -14.11 -4.64
N ILE A 146 8.16 -13.42 -3.63
CA ILE A 146 6.85 -13.77 -3.05
C ILE A 146 5.83 -12.69 -3.35
N GLY A 147 4.95 -12.94 -4.33
CA GLY A 147 3.84 -12.04 -4.65
C GLY A 147 2.79 -11.94 -3.53
N ARG A 148 2.12 -10.79 -3.47
CA ARG A 148 1.07 -10.49 -2.48
C ARG A 148 -0.31 -10.73 -3.08
N SER A 149 -1.32 -10.87 -2.24
CA SER A 149 -2.73 -11.05 -2.62
C SER A 149 -3.54 -9.76 -2.44
N ALA A 150 -4.22 -9.31 -3.48
CA ALA A 150 -5.13 -8.18 -3.40
C ALA A 150 -6.37 -8.48 -2.56
N ASP A 151 -6.84 -9.72 -2.51
CA ASP A 151 -7.96 -10.12 -1.64
C ASP A 151 -7.57 -10.02 -0.16
N GLU A 152 -6.34 -10.39 0.21
CA GLU A 152 -5.85 -10.22 1.59
C GLU A 152 -5.64 -8.73 1.93
N LEU A 153 -5.21 -7.92 0.99
CA LEU A 153 -5.14 -6.47 1.16
C LEU A 153 -6.53 -5.89 1.44
N ILE A 154 -7.54 -6.26 0.65
CA ILE A 154 -8.93 -5.83 0.86
C ILE A 154 -9.39 -6.22 2.26
N ARG A 155 -9.19 -7.47 2.67
CA ARG A 155 -9.54 -7.95 4.00
C ARG A 155 -8.90 -7.12 5.11
N LYS A 156 -7.62 -6.75 4.96
CA LYS A 156 -6.89 -5.91 5.93
C LYS A 156 -7.44 -4.48 5.99
N ILE A 157 -7.79 -3.88 4.84
CA ILE A 157 -8.44 -2.57 4.79
C ILE A 157 -9.80 -2.62 5.49
N GLU A 158 -10.63 -3.63 5.19
CA GLU A 158 -11.94 -3.82 5.82
C GLU A 158 -11.81 -3.95 7.34
N ALA A 159 -10.86 -4.73 7.83
CA ALA A 159 -10.60 -4.90 9.26
C ALA A 159 -10.11 -3.61 9.92
N ALA A 160 -9.19 -2.88 9.28
CA ALA A 160 -8.68 -1.63 9.80
C ALA A 160 -9.77 -0.55 9.88
N LYS A 161 -10.62 -0.46 8.86
CA LYS A 161 -11.78 0.44 8.85
C LYS A 161 -12.78 0.07 9.95
N PHE A 162 -13.13 -1.20 10.05
CA PHE A 162 -14.06 -1.66 11.08
C PHE A 162 -13.61 -1.23 12.48
N VAL A 163 -12.34 -1.47 12.81
CA VAL A 163 -11.78 -1.09 14.12
C VAL A 163 -11.78 0.43 14.32
N ALA A 164 -11.52 1.21 13.26
CA ALA A 164 -11.56 2.67 13.32
C ALA A 164 -12.98 3.24 13.55
N GLU A 165 -14.01 2.54 13.05
CA GLU A 165 -15.43 2.94 13.13
C GLU A 165 -16.14 2.39 14.37
N HIS A 166 -15.54 1.40 15.08
CA HIS A 166 -16.17 0.71 16.22
C HIS A 166 -15.23 0.67 17.42
N ASP A 167 -15.26 1.76 18.21
CA ASP A 167 -14.40 1.90 19.39
C ASP A 167 -14.53 0.72 20.36
N GLY A 168 -13.38 0.22 20.82
CA GLY A 168 -13.28 -0.91 21.73
C GLY A 168 -13.60 -2.28 21.15
N MET A 169 -13.92 -2.40 19.85
CA MET A 169 -14.08 -3.68 19.16
C MET A 169 -12.78 -4.12 18.51
N VAL A 170 -12.57 -5.43 18.41
CA VAL A 170 -11.41 -6.02 17.73
C VAL A 170 -11.82 -7.08 16.72
N CYS A 171 -11.06 -7.19 15.65
CA CYS A 171 -11.23 -8.20 14.61
C CYS A 171 -10.38 -9.44 14.95
N PRO A 172 -10.95 -10.62 15.15
CA PRO A 172 -10.18 -11.85 15.38
C PRO A 172 -9.43 -12.28 14.11
N ALA A 173 -8.62 -13.32 14.23
CA ALA A 173 -7.89 -13.89 13.11
C ALA A 173 -8.81 -14.21 11.94
N SER A 174 -8.36 -13.90 10.71
CA SER A 174 -9.10 -14.13 9.45
C SER A 174 -10.49 -13.48 9.38
N TRP A 175 -10.73 -12.46 10.20
CA TRP A 175 -11.99 -11.73 10.20
C TRP A 175 -12.32 -11.14 8.82
N LYS A 176 -13.59 -11.16 8.48
CA LYS A 176 -14.18 -10.53 7.30
C LYS A 176 -15.50 -9.85 7.68
N PRO A 177 -15.97 -8.84 6.94
CA PRO A 177 -17.27 -8.23 7.17
C PRO A 177 -18.39 -9.27 7.33
N GLY A 178 -19.26 -9.06 8.32
CA GLY A 178 -20.35 -10.00 8.66
C GLY A 178 -19.96 -11.17 9.56
N LYS A 179 -18.69 -11.29 9.95
CA LYS A 179 -18.24 -12.26 10.96
C LYS A 179 -18.24 -11.64 12.36
N GLU A 180 -18.30 -12.50 13.36
CA GLU A 180 -18.26 -12.07 14.76
C GLU A 180 -17.00 -11.27 15.08
N THR A 181 -17.18 -10.25 15.88
CA THR A 181 -16.13 -9.42 16.45
C THR A 181 -16.07 -9.63 17.96
N LEU A 182 -14.99 -9.24 18.58
CA LEU A 182 -14.81 -9.40 20.01
C LEU A 182 -14.77 -7.99 20.69
N LYS A 183 -15.42 -7.88 21.84
CA LYS A 183 -15.20 -6.77 22.75
C LYS A 183 -14.27 -7.27 23.87
N PRO A 184 -13.00 -6.81 23.91
CA PRO A 184 -12.06 -7.27 24.91
C PRO A 184 -12.58 -7.05 26.34
N GLY A 185 -12.46 -8.08 27.18
CA GLY A 185 -12.88 -8.03 28.57
C GLY A 185 -12.29 -9.20 29.36
N LEU A 186 -12.21 -9.06 30.69
CA LEU A 186 -11.68 -10.12 31.57
C LEU A 186 -12.53 -11.39 31.53
N ASP A 187 -13.80 -11.25 31.18
CA ASP A 187 -14.76 -12.34 31.02
C ASP A 187 -14.44 -13.28 29.83
N LEU A 188 -13.64 -12.81 28.85
CA LEU A 188 -13.20 -13.60 27.70
C LEU A 188 -11.88 -14.35 27.94
N VAL A 189 -11.15 -14.03 29.00
CA VAL A 189 -9.86 -14.64 29.27
C VAL A 189 -10.01 -16.14 29.50
N GLY A 190 -9.31 -16.94 28.66
CA GLY A 190 -9.37 -18.41 28.71
C GLY A 190 -10.66 -19.03 28.16
N LYS A 191 -11.53 -18.26 27.48
CA LYS A 191 -12.78 -18.75 26.88
C LYS A 191 -12.81 -18.71 25.35
N ILE A 192 -11.78 -18.17 24.72
CA ILE A 192 -11.58 -18.10 23.27
C ILE A 192 -10.27 -18.75 22.85
#